data_a8401fd9621d0f9dc49feba4ee91c3ea
#
_entry.id   a8401fd9621d0f9dc49feba4ee91c3ea
#
_cell.length_a   1.000
_cell.length_b   1.000
_cell.length_c   1.000
_cell.angle_alpha   90.00
_cell.angle_beta   90.00
_cell.angle_gamma   90.00
#
_symmetry.space_group_name_H-M   'P 1'
#
loop_
_entity.id
_entity.type
_entity.pdbx_description
1 polymer ?
#
loop_
_entity_poly.entity_id
_entity_poly.type
_entity_poly.pdbx_seq_one_letter_code
_entity_poly.pdbx_strand_id
1 'polypeptide(L)'
;MKKMISILMVLTMTFTALTGCSGKKTGPETNPQDTTPVTSQEVTQPEAPTAKKDGYALKIGSLKGPTSMGLVELKDKSDKGISEGSYEFTMVTAADELLGKIVSKELDVALVPANMASILYKKTNQEITVLDINTLGVLYGISGDASIKTTADLKGKTIYLTGKGTTPDYVLQHILKTNGLTTEDVTLEYKSEATEVASLLKEKPEAVGILPQPFATAAITQNDKLSVVLDLTKEWEAKAEAEGGSLVTGVTICRNDVLKEHKEAVDTFMAEHKKSAEFVNSNVSEAAALVVSSGIIEKAPIAEKAIPYCSITYIEGEEMKSLLSGYLNVLFGIEPTSVGGTLPDDSFYYMP
;
A
#
# COMPACT_ATOMS: atom_id res chain seq x y z
N MET A 1 34.43 -13.27 36.80
CA MET A 1 34.34 -14.41 37.78
C MET A 1 32.87 -14.68 38.07
N LYS A 2 32.49 -15.98 38.08
CA LYS A 2 31.19 -16.62 38.31
C LYS A 2 30.32 -16.66 37.03
N LYS A 3 30.31 -17.69 36.23
CA LYS A 3 30.07 -19.16 36.27
C LYS A 3 28.62 -19.53 36.64
N MET A 4 27.96 -20.13 35.61
CA MET A 4 27.11 -21.37 35.60
C MET A 4 25.66 -21.15 36.10
N ILE A 5 24.65 -21.77 35.55
CA ILE A 5 24.43 -23.23 35.30
C ILE A 5 23.29 -23.42 34.28
N SER A 6 23.49 -24.37 33.36
CA SER A 6 22.46 -25.03 32.52
C SER A 6 21.53 -25.90 33.37
N ILE A 7 20.24 -25.96 32.99
CA ILE A 7 19.40 -27.12 33.32
C ILE A 7 18.69 -27.55 32.05
N LEU A 8 19.04 -28.74 31.60
CA LEU A 8 18.45 -29.54 30.55
C LEU A 8 17.34 -30.39 31.19
N MET A 9 16.09 -30.28 30.72
CA MET A 9 15.03 -31.18 31.14
C MET A 9 14.45 -31.90 29.93
N VAL A 10 14.88 -33.16 29.77
CA VAL A 10 14.35 -34.15 28.84
C VAL A 10 13.07 -34.72 29.45
N LEU A 11 11.96 -34.68 28.74
CA LEU A 11 10.76 -35.45 29.10
C LEU A 11 10.36 -36.35 27.93
N THR A 12 10.69 -37.62 28.09
CA THR A 12 10.24 -38.74 27.27
C THR A 12 8.79 -39.08 27.62
N MET A 13 7.90 -39.19 26.63
CA MET A 13 6.63 -39.85 26.77
C MET A 13 6.43 -40.95 25.73
N THR A 14 6.14 -42.09 26.25
CA THR A 14 6.02 -43.43 25.69
C THR A 14 4.75 -43.61 24.86
N PHE A 15 4.92 -44.37 23.77
CA PHE A 15 3.89 -44.97 22.92
C PHE A 15 3.14 -46.07 23.68
N THR A 16 1.80 -46.09 23.54
CA THR A 16 0.97 -47.28 23.76
C THR A 16 0.04 -47.48 22.57
N ALA A 17 0.30 -48.55 21.86
CA ALA A 17 -0.56 -49.13 20.83
C ALA A 17 -1.63 -50.02 21.48
N LEU A 18 -2.87 -49.96 21.02
CA LEU A 18 -3.89 -50.95 21.30
C LEU A 18 -4.59 -51.33 20.00
N THR A 19 -4.29 -52.58 19.61
CA THR A 19 -5.01 -53.40 18.60
C THR A 19 -6.27 -54.00 19.22
N GLY A 20 -7.33 -54.11 18.45
CA GLY A 20 -8.54 -54.86 18.83
C GLY A 20 -9.42 -55.19 17.64
N CYS A 21 -9.54 -56.50 17.37
CA CYS A 21 -10.11 -57.16 16.20
C CYS A 21 -11.65 -57.27 16.20
N SER A 22 -12.20 -57.31 14.98
CA SER A 22 -13.11 -58.36 14.42
C SER A 22 -14.50 -58.64 15.03
N GLY A 23 -15.50 -58.61 14.18
CA GLY A 23 -16.85 -59.21 14.45
C GLY A 23 -17.74 -59.16 13.21
N LYS A 24 -17.84 -60.27 12.50
CA LYS A 24 -18.66 -60.57 11.31
C LYS A 24 -19.98 -61.25 11.74
N LYS A 25 -21.17 -60.87 11.18
CA LYS A 25 -22.32 -61.77 10.91
C LYS A 25 -23.42 -61.02 10.11
N THR A 26 -23.60 -61.45 8.89
CA THR A 26 -24.69 -62.21 8.20
C THR A 26 -26.11 -61.64 8.28
N GLY A 27 -26.65 -61.36 7.07
CA GLY A 27 -28.00 -60.86 6.71
C GLY A 27 -29.17 -61.76 7.00
N PRO A 28 -30.41 -61.63 6.41
CA PRO A 28 -30.65 -61.73 4.98
C PRO A 28 -31.76 -60.78 4.40
N GLU A 29 -31.74 -60.72 3.06
CA GLU A 29 -32.71 -60.36 2.02
C GLU A 29 -34.17 -60.01 2.36
N THR A 30 -34.71 -58.99 1.67
CA THR A 30 -35.84 -59.05 0.71
C THR A 30 -36.04 -57.69 -0.01
N ASN A 31 -36.20 -57.77 -1.32
CA ASN A 31 -36.64 -56.76 -2.31
C ASN A 31 -38.16 -56.89 -2.49
N PRO A 32 -38.97 -56.06 -3.20
CA PRO A 32 -38.64 -55.08 -4.25
C PRO A 32 -39.51 -53.77 -4.32
N GLN A 33 -39.01 -52.86 -5.17
CA GLN A 33 -39.74 -51.89 -6.02
C GLN A 33 -40.51 -50.73 -5.38
N ASP A 34 -40.07 -49.53 -5.60
CA ASP A 34 -40.83 -48.54 -6.40
C ASP A 34 -39.90 -47.47 -7.06
N THR A 35 -40.17 -47.18 -8.31
CA THR A 35 -39.41 -46.30 -9.19
C THR A 35 -40.02 -44.93 -9.24
N THR A 36 -39.25 -43.89 -8.83
CA THR A 36 -39.47 -42.52 -9.32
C THR A 36 -38.11 -41.87 -9.63
N PRO A 37 -37.93 -41.14 -10.75
CA PRO A 37 -36.64 -40.58 -11.16
C PRO A 37 -36.34 -39.33 -10.34
N VAL A 38 -35.30 -39.39 -9.54
CA VAL A 38 -34.68 -38.21 -8.90
C VAL A 38 -33.79 -37.57 -9.93
N THR A 39 -34.13 -36.35 -10.34
CA THR A 39 -33.34 -35.45 -11.13
C THR A 39 -31.97 -35.23 -10.45
N SER A 40 -30.91 -35.69 -11.09
CA SER A 40 -29.55 -35.43 -10.66
C SER A 40 -29.27 -33.94 -10.76
N GLN A 41 -29.22 -33.24 -9.63
CA GLN A 41 -28.54 -31.97 -9.53
C GLN A 41 -27.05 -32.27 -9.62
N GLU A 42 -26.46 -31.78 -10.69
CA GLU A 42 -25.02 -31.75 -10.92
C GLU A 42 -24.39 -30.88 -9.81
N VAL A 43 -23.81 -31.55 -8.83
CA VAL A 43 -22.95 -30.89 -7.83
C VAL A 43 -21.68 -30.48 -8.60
N THR A 44 -21.58 -29.21 -8.95
CA THR A 44 -20.35 -28.60 -9.45
C THR A 44 -19.29 -28.82 -8.38
N GLN A 45 -18.38 -29.73 -8.65
CA GLN A 45 -17.14 -29.91 -7.91
C GLN A 45 -16.38 -28.56 -7.96
N PRO A 46 -15.80 -28.09 -6.84
CA PRO A 46 -14.89 -26.95 -6.89
C PRO A 46 -13.78 -27.27 -7.90
N GLU A 47 -13.60 -26.41 -8.89
CA GLU A 47 -12.48 -26.52 -9.82
C GLU A 47 -11.19 -26.63 -9.03
N ALA A 48 -10.42 -27.65 -9.32
CA ALA A 48 -9.06 -27.80 -8.78
C ALA A 48 -8.22 -26.56 -9.15
N PRO A 49 -7.31 -26.09 -8.26
CA PRO A 49 -6.49 -24.94 -8.54
C PRO A 49 -5.79 -25.10 -9.88
N THR A 50 -6.06 -24.20 -10.83
CA THR A 50 -5.37 -24.15 -12.11
C THR A 50 -3.88 -24.02 -11.85
N ALA A 51 -3.07 -24.83 -12.52
CA ALA A 51 -1.62 -24.78 -12.41
C ALA A 51 -1.14 -23.35 -12.69
N LYS A 52 -0.33 -22.78 -11.78
CA LYS A 52 0.23 -21.43 -11.89
C LYS A 52 1.02 -21.32 -13.20
N LYS A 53 0.73 -20.29 -14.01
CA LYS A 53 1.14 -20.19 -15.42
C LYS A 53 2.65 -20.25 -15.65
N ASP A 54 3.48 -19.50 -14.91
CA ASP A 54 4.92 -19.42 -15.12
C ASP A 54 5.73 -20.24 -14.10
N GLY A 55 5.15 -20.62 -12.97
CA GLY A 55 5.89 -21.27 -11.88
C GLY A 55 6.92 -20.39 -11.16
N TYR A 56 7.15 -19.14 -11.64
CA TYR A 56 8.03 -18.17 -11.00
C TYR A 56 7.30 -17.47 -9.85
N ALA A 57 7.93 -17.48 -8.66
CA ALA A 57 7.40 -16.77 -7.50
C ALA A 57 7.94 -15.34 -7.46
N LEU A 58 7.09 -14.35 -7.77
CA LEU A 58 7.46 -12.95 -7.69
C LEU A 58 7.61 -12.50 -6.24
N LYS A 59 8.75 -11.88 -5.92
CA LYS A 59 9.05 -11.28 -4.62
C LYS A 59 8.63 -9.82 -4.62
N ILE A 60 7.57 -9.52 -3.88
CA ILE A 60 6.90 -8.22 -3.89
C ILE A 60 7.15 -7.50 -2.57
N GLY A 61 7.73 -6.31 -2.64
CA GLY A 61 7.91 -5.43 -1.50
C GLY A 61 6.87 -4.31 -1.47
N SER A 62 6.43 -3.90 -0.28
CA SER A 62 5.56 -2.73 -0.15
C SER A 62 5.84 -1.93 1.11
N LEU A 63 5.52 -0.63 1.07
CA LEU A 63 5.66 0.26 2.21
C LEU A 63 4.39 0.20 3.06
N LYS A 64 4.52 0.02 4.38
CA LYS A 64 3.39 -0.01 5.31
C LYS A 64 2.60 1.30 5.23
N GLY A 65 1.36 1.21 4.79
CA GLY A 65 0.47 2.36 4.59
C GLY A 65 -0.43 2.19 3.36
N PRO A 66 -0.91 3.28 2.74
CA PRO A 66 -1.82 3.23 1.60
C PRO A 66 -1.31 2.37 0.43
N THR A 67 -0.02 2.43 0.11
CA THR A 67 0.60 1.63 -0.96
C THR A 67 0.46 0.11 -0.76
N SER A 68 0.45 -0.36 0.50
CA SER A 68 0.22 -1.79 0.80
C SER A 68 -1.25 -2.17 0.82
N MET A 69 -2.17 -1.20 1.02
CA MET A 69 -3.60 -1.51 1.14
C MET A 69 -4.19 -2.06 -0.17
N GLY A 70 -3.72 -1.58 -1.32
CA GLY A 70 -4.14 -2.10 -2.62
C GLY A 70 -3.78 -3.58 -2.87
N LEU A 71 -2.87 -4.16 -2.08
CA LEU A 71 -2.43 -5.55 -2.21
C LEU A 71 -3.13 -6.54 -1.25
N VAL A 72 -3.95 -6.07 -0.30
CA VAL A 72 -4.40 -6.94 0.82
C VAL A 72 -5.27 -8.11 0.37
N GLU A 73 -6.09 -7.94 -0.65
CA GLU A 73 -6.92 -9.01 -1.21
C GLU A 73 -6.06 -10.01 -1.99
N LEU A 74 -5.11 -9.54 -2.79
CA LEU A 74 -4.16 -10.41 -3.50
C LEU A 74 -3.30 -11.21 -2.52
N LYS A 75 -2.82 -10.56 -1.46
CA LYS A 75 -2.06 -11.25 -0.40
C LYS A 75 -2.89 -12.33 0.28
N ASP A 76 -4.12 -12.05 0.65
CA ASP A 76 -5.04 -13.02 1.27
C ASP A 76 -5.30 -14.22 0.34
N LYS A 77 -5.51 -13.98 -0.96
CA LYS A 77 -5.63 -15.04 -1.97
C LYS A 77 -4.36 -15.87 -2.09
N SER A 78 -3.21 -15.23 -2.08
CA SER A 78 -1.93 -15.91 -2.14
C SER A 78 -1.68 -16.78 -0.91
N ASP A 79 -1.95 -16.26 0.29
CA ASP A 79 -1.83 -17.00 1.55
C ASP A 79 -2.76 -18.23 1.60
N LYS A 80 -3.92 -18.15 0.95
CA LYS A 80 -4.90 -19.26 0.78
C LYS A 80 -4.55 -20.20 -0.37
N GLY A 81 -3.55 -19.89 -1.18
CA GLY A 81 -3.15 -20.69 -2.33
C GLY A 81 -4.11 -20.63 -3.54
N ILE A 82 -4.97 -19.59 -3.62
CA ILE A 82 -5.99 -19.40 -4.66
C ILE A 82 -5.69 -18.23 -5.61
N SER A 83 -4.51 -17.60 -5.48
CA SER A 83 -4.01 -16.63 -6.48
C SER A 83 -3.66 -17.31 -7.80
N GLU A 84 -3.81 -16.60 -8.92
CA GLU A 84 -3.40 -17.08 -10.24
C GLU A 84 -1.86 -17.17 -10.33
N GLY A 85 -1.14 -16.16 -9.78
CA GLY A 85 0.31 -16.14 -9.69
C GLY A 85 0.86 -16.75 -8.41
N SER A 86 2.21 -16.83 -8.33
CA SER A 86 2.96 -17.21 -7.14
C SER A 86 3.64 -15.98 -6.56
N TYR A 87 3.44 -15.69 -5.26
CA TYR A 87 3.92 -14.45 -4.66
C TYR A 87 4.53 -14.66 -3.29
N GLU A 88 5.62 -13.91 -3.02
CA GLU A 88 6.21 -13.74 -1.70
C GLU A 88 6.12 -12.26 -1.31
N PHE A 89 5.39 -11.94 -0.25
CA PHE A 89 5.18 -10.55 0.16
C PHE A 89 6.09 -10.15 1.32
N THR A 90 6.74 -8.98 1.19
CA THR A 90 7.52 -8.32 2.22
C THR A 90 6.99 -6.91 2.43
N MET A 91 6.59 -6.57 3.66
CA MET A 91 6.17 -5.21 4.01
C MET A 91 7.19 -4.59 4.98
N VAL A 92 7.63 -3.36 4.67
CA VAL A 92 8.59 -2.61 5.48
C VAL A 92 8.02 -1.25 5.89
N THR A 93 8.67 -0.57 6.83
CA THR A 93 8.25 0.76 7.29
C THR A 93 9.07 1.90 6.71
N ALA A 94 10.26 1.60 6.16
CA ALA A 94 11.17 2.59 5.58
C ALA A 94 11.35 2.34 4.08
N ALA A 95 11.13 3.38 3.27
CA ALA A 95 11.23 3.27 1.82
C ALA A 95 12.66 2.93 1.35
N ASP A 96 13.70 3.45 2.01
CA ASP A 96 15.09 3.13 1.69
C ASP A 96 15.41 1.64 1.81
N GLU A 97 14.73 0.90 2.71
CA GLU A 97 14.87 -0.55 2.82
C GLU A 97 14.35 -1.26 1.56
N LEU A 98 13.20 -0.83 1.03
CA LEU A 98 12.67 -1.37 -0.24
C LEU A 98 13.65 -1.12 -1.40
N LEU A 99 14.17 0.10 -1.50
CA LEU A 99 15.13 0.45 -2.56
C LEU A 99 16.38 -0.41 -2.46
N GLY A 100 16.91 -0.62 -1.24
CA GLY A 100 18.04 -1.52 -1.00
C GLY A 100 17.77 -2.94 -1.49
N LYS A 101 16.59 -3.48 -1.19
CA LYS A 101 16.18 -4.84 -1.58
C LYS A 101 15.96 -5.02 -3.09
N ILE A 102 15.51 -3.98 -3.80
CA ILE A 102 15.45 -3.99 -5.28
C ILE A 102 16.86 -4.01 -5.86
N VAL A 103 17.75 -3.15 -5.38
CA VAL A 103 19.14 -3.08 -5.86
C VAL A 103 19.91 -4.39 -5.58
N SER A 104 19.71 -5.01 -4.43
CA SER A 104 20.31 -6.31 -4.08
C SER A 104 19.66 -7.52 -4.75
N LYS A 105 18.58 -7.29 -5.53
CA LYS A 105 17.77 -8.34 -6.19
C LYS A 105 17.07 -9.31 -5.20
N GLU A 106 16.85 -8.87 -3.96
CA GLU A 106 16.02 -9.59 -2.99
C GLU A 106 14.52 -9.44 -3.30
N LEU A 107 14.13 -8.36 -3.99
CA LEU A 107 12.78 -8.12 -4.48
C LEU A 107 12.78 -7.97 -6.01
N ASP A 108 11.69 -8.38 -6.63
CA ASP A 108 11.44 -8.28 -8.06
C ASP A 108 10.57 -7.06 -8.39
N VAL A 109 9.56 -6.84 -7.56
CA VAL A 109 8.57 -5.77 -7.66
C VAL A 109 8.53 -5.01 -6.33
N ALA A 110 8.34 -3.70 -6.36
CA ALA A 110 8.12 -2.93 -5.14
C ALA A 110 7.12 -1.79 -5.34
N LEU A 111 6.29 -1.56 -4.32
CA LEU A 111 5.38 -0.42 -4.23
C LEU A 111 6.07 0.66 -3.39
N VAL A 112 6.45 1.76 -4.05
CA VAL A 112 7.35 2.78 -3.49
C VAL A 112 6.79 4.20 -3.71
N PRO A 113 7.27 5.21 -2.96
CA PRO A 113 6.95 6.60 -3.27
C PRO A 113 7.39 6.98 -4.69
N ALA A 114 6.55 7.73 -5.39
CA ALA A 114 6.74 8.06 -6.81
C ALA A 114 8.07 8.76 -7.10
N ASN A 115 8.46 9.73 -6.27
CA ASN A 115 9.74 10.43 -6.43
C ASN A 115 10.95 9.51 -6.20
N MET A 116 10.81 8.55 -5.28
CA MET A 116 11.89 7.58 -4.99
C MET A 116 12.08 6.58 -6.13
N ALA A 117 11.02 6.24 -6.87
CA ALA A 117 11.14 5.45 -8.09
C ALA A 117 12.04 6.15 -9.12
N SER A 118 11.87 7.47 -9.33
CA SER A 118 12.74 8.26 -10.21
C SER A 118 14.20 8.28 -9.74
N ILE A 119 14.41 8.48 -8.43
CA ILE A 119 15.77 8.42 -7.84
C ILE A 119 16.41 7.04 -8.07
N LEU A 120 15.62 5.95 -7.86
CA LEU A 120 16.10 4.59 -8.04
C LEU A 120 16.41 4.28 -9.50
N TYR A 121 15.55 4.72 -10.43
CA TYR A 121 15.78 4.60 -11.86
C TYR A 121 17.16 5.16 -12.26
N LYS A 122 17.49 6.36 -11.77
CA LYS A 122 18.81 6.95 -11.98
C LYS A 122 19.95 6.17 -11.33
N LYS A 123 19.76 5.74 -10.06
CA LYS A 123 20.78 4.99 -9.29
C LYS A 123 21.07 3.62 -9.86
N THR A 124 20.10 2.97 -10.51
CA THR A 124 20.24 1.66 -11.12
C THR A 124 20.66 1.69 -12.58
N ASN A 125 21.02 2.88 -13.13
CA ASN A 125 21.27 3.06 -14.56
C ASN A 125 20.09 2.57 -15.42
N GLN A 126 18.88 2.97 -15.03
CA GLN A 126 17.65 2.66 -15.77
C GLN A 126 17.20 1.19 -15.73
N GLU A 127 17.63 0.42 -14.73
CA GLU A 127 17.33 -1.03 -14.61
C GLU A 127 16.00 -1.33 -13.91
N ILE A 128 15.09 -0.35 -13.80
CA ILE A 128 13.73 -0.52 -13.30
C ILE A 128 12.72 0.18 -14.21
N THR A 129 11.47 -0.30 -14.20
CA THR A 129 10.34 0.30 -14.92
C THR A 129 9.15 0.43 -13.99
N VAL A 130 8.37 1.52 -14.12
CA VAL A 130 7.11 1.73 -13.40
C VAL A 130 5.99 1.03 -14.14
N LEU A 131 5.26 0.16 -13.45
CA LEU A 131 4.15 -0.63 -13.99
C LEU A 131 2.81 0.10 -13.89
N ASP A 132 2.55 0.71 -12.73
CA ASP A 132 1.30 1.42 -12.43
C ASP A 132 1.49 2.51 -11.36
N ILE A 133 0.52 3.43 -11.29
CA ILE A 133 0.29 4.28 -10.13
C ILE A 133 -0.68 3.52 -9.22
N ASN A 134 -0.27 3.22 -7.99
CA ASN A 134 -1.06 2.48 -7.01
C ASN A 134 -1.72 3.37 -5.95
N THR A 135 -1.26 4.61 -5.77
CA THR A 135 -1.76 5.54 -4.76
C THR A 135 -1.64 6.97 -5.26
N LEU A 136 -2.75 7.70 -5.29
CA LEU A 136 -2.77 9.13 -5.54
C LEU A 136 -2.55 9.93 -4.24
N GLY A 137 -3.04 11.17 -4.14
CA GLY A 137 -2.83 12.02 -2.97
C GLY A 137 -3.49 11.49 -1.71
N VAL A 138 -2.74 11.52 -0.59
CA VAL A 138 -3.17 11.00 0.72
C VAL A 138 -2.88 11.95 1.87
N LEU A 139 -2.50 13.21 1.57
CA LEU A 139 -2.09 14.19 2.57
C LEU A 139 -3.24 15.16 2.91
N TYR A 140 -3.42 15.39 4.20
CA TYR A 140 -4.49 16.24 4.73
C TYR A 140 -3.96 17.20 5.77
N GLY A 141 -4.39 18.45 5.71
CA GLY A 141 -4.23 19.43 6.78
C GLY A 141 -5.31 19.21 7.84
N ILE A 142 -4.87 18.92 9.07
CA ILE A 142 -5.74 18.61 10.21
C ILE A 142 -5.57 19.70 11.26
N SER A 143 -6.67 20.27 11.73
CA SER A 143 -6.69 21.27 12.80
C SER A 143 -8.08 21.33 13.45
N GLY A 144 -8.14 21.85 14.68
CA GLY A 144 -9.35 22.31 15.34
C GLY A 144 -9.62 23.80 15.17
N ASP A 145 -8.71 24.52 14.49
CA ASP A 145 -8.91 25.94 14.17
C ASP A 145 -9.90 26.10 13.00
N ALA A 146 -11.16 26.35 13.32
CA ALA A 146 -12.23 26.52 12.34
C ALA A 146 -12.07 27.74 11.43
N SER A 147 -11.12 28.65 11.70
CA SER A 147 -10.82 29.80 10.84
C SER A 147 -10.07 29.42 9.57
N ILE A 148 -9.40 28.26 9.54
CA ILE A 148 -8.66 27.77 8.37
C ILE A 148 -9.63 27.15 7.37
N LYS A 149 -9.79 27.78 6.21
CA LYS A 149 -10.68 27.36 5.12
C LYS A 149 -9.95 27.21 3.79
N THR A 150 -8.81 27.88 3.65
CA THR A 150 -8.00 27.92 2.43
C THR A 150 -6.52 27.86 2.80
N THR A 151 -5.67 27.56 1.83
CA THR A 151 -4.21 27.61 2.02
C THR A 151 -3.74 29.00 2.47
N ALA A 152 -4.40 30.09 2.05
CA ALA A 152 -4.03 31.44 2.46
C ALA A 152 -4.17 31.68 3.97
N ASP A 153 -5.06 30.98 4.66
CA ASP A 153 -5.27 31.08 6.10
C ASP A 153 -4.13 30.46 6.92
N LEU A 154 -3.19 29.76 6.26
CA LEU A 154 -1.98 29.24 6.89
C LEU A 154 -0.95 30.31 7.20
N LYS A 155 -1.10 31.52 6.67
CA LYS A 155 -0.14 32.61 6.92
C LYS A 155 0.03 32.89 8.42
N GLY A 156 1.28 32.88 8.89
CA GLY A 156 1.66 33.06 10.30
C GLY A 156 1.41 31.85 11.20
N LYS A 157 0.91 30.74 10.67
CA LYS A 157 0.67 29.53 11.44
C LYS A 157 1.93 28.69 11.58
N THR A 158 2.00 27.89 12.65
CA THR A 158 2.95 26.80 12.78
C THR A 158 2.33 25.52 12.24
N ILE A 159 3.01 24.88 11.30
CA ILE A 159 2.58 23.67 10.62
C ILE A 159 3.51 22.52 11.00
N TYR A 160 2.96 21.47 11.57
CA TYR A 160 3.67 20.26 11.96
C TYR A 160 3.52 19.20 10.88
N LEU A 161 4.64 18.62 10.43
CA LEU A 161 4.64 17.59 9.40
C LEU A 161 5.82 16.65 9.57
N THR A 162 5.88 15.59 8.76
CA THR A 162 7.01 14.66 8.68
C THR A 162 7.73 14.79 7.35
N GLY A 163 8.91 14.19 7.24
CA GLY A 163 9.58 13.97 5.96
C GLY A 163 10.15 15.23 5.33
N LYS A 164 10.96 15.99 6.07
CA LYS A 164 11.71 17.12 5.51
C LYS A 164 12.51 16.68 4.27
N GLY A 165 12.36 17.39 3.16
CA GLY A 165 13.01 17.03 1.89
C GLY A 165 12.40 15.78 1.21
N THR A 166 11.17 15.41 1.56
CA THR A 166 10.42 14.31 0.94
C THR A 166 9.04 14.77 0.45
N THR A 167 8.22 13.86 -0.08
CA THR A 167 6.92 14.17 -0.69
C THR A 167 6.04 15.11 0.15
N PRO A 168 5.78 14.90 1.46
CA PRO A 168 4.92 15.80 2.23
C PRO A 168 5.41 17.25 2.25
N ASP A 169 6.73 17.43 2.36
CA ASP A 169 7.37 18.74 2.39
C ASP A 169 7.25 19.44 1.02
N TYR A 170 7.63 18.77 -0.06
CA TYR A 170 7.54 19.34 -1.41
C TYR A 170 6.12 19.67 -1.83
N VAL A 171 5.16 18.79 -1.50
CA VAL A 171 3.73 19.03 -1.77
C VAL A 171 3.25 20.27 -1.05
N LEU A 172 3.56 20.43 0.25
CA LEU A 172 3.18 21.62 1.00
C LEU A 172 3.84 22.87 0.43
N GLN A 173 5.12 22.86 0.10
CA GLN A 173 5.82 24.00 -0.51
C GLN A 173 5.20 24.40 -1.84
N HIS A 174 4.85 23.42 -2.71
CA HIS A 174 4.14 23.69 -3.96
C HIS A 174 2.80 24.37 -3.71
N ILE A 175 1.98 23.81 -2.82
CA ILE A 175 0.65 24.36 -2.49
C ILE A 175 0.77 25.77 -1.91
N LEU A 176 1.71 26.04 -1.01
CA LEU A 176 1.97 27.38 -0.50
C LEU A 176 2.30 28.34 -1.64
N LYS A 177 3.28 28.00 -2.50
CA LYS A 177 3.75 28.81 -3.62
C LYS A 177 2.61 29.15 -4.59
N THR A 178 1.82 28.16 -5.00
CA THR A 178 0.72 28.34 -5.96
C THR A 178 -0.45 29.15 -5.40
N ASN A 179 -0.53 29.30 -4.07
CA ASN A 179 -1.48 30.16 -3.37
C ASN A 179 -0.87 31.49 -2.89
N GLY A 180 0.31 31.89 -3.41
CA GLY A 180 0.93 33.17 -3.13
C GLY A 180 1.61 33.28 -1.77
N LEU A 181 1.89 32.16 -1.12
CA LEU A 181 2.65 32.06 0.12
C LEU A 181 4.04 31.47 -0.14
N THR A 182 4.93 31.66 0.81
CA THR A 182 6.26 31.04 0.84
C THR A 182 6.45 30.30 2.15
N THR A 183 7.53 29.54 2.27
CA THR A 183 7.91 28.92 3.54
C THR A 183 8.28 29.92 4.62
N GLU A 184 8.55 31.20 4.27
CA GLU A 184 8.80 32.28 5.21
C GLU A 184 7.50 32.86 5.80
N ASP A 185 6.35 32.63 5.13
CA ASP A 185 5.04 33.06 5.62
C ASP A 185 4.45 32.13 6.69
N VAL A 186 5.06 30.96 6.92
CA VAL A 186 4.66 29.95 7.89
C VAL A 186 5.84 29.46 8.72
N THR A 187 5.59 28.80 9.84
CA THR A 187 6.64 28.11 10.59
C THR A 187 6.50 26.61 10.38
N LEU A 188 7.49 25.96 9.72
CA LEU A 188 7.48 24.52 9.50
C LEU A 188 8.24 23.80 10.61
N GLU A 189 7.57 22.91 11.32
CA GLU A 189 8.16 22.04 12.34
C GLU A 189 8.07 20.56 11.92
N TYR A 190 9.23 19.95 11.69
CA TYR A 190 9.32 18.55 11.26
C TYR A 190 9.41 17.62 12.46
N LYS A 191 8.59 16.56 12.44
CA LYS A 191 8.61 15.46 13.39
C LYS A 191 9.15 14.20 12.71
N SER A 192 9.63 13.26 13.52
CA SER A 192 10.20 12.00 13.01
C SER A 192 9.11 11.12 12.38
N GLU A 193 7.93 11.07 12.99
CA GLU A 193 6.83 10.19 12.59
C GLU A 193 5.47 10.89 12.62
N ALA A 194 4.54 10.40 11.78
CA ALA A 194 3.17 10.91 11.73
C ALA A 194 2.40 10.74 13.05
N THR A 195 2.73 9.74 13.84
CA THR A 195 2.18 9.51 15.19
C THR A 195 2.54 10.62 16.16
N GLU A 196 3.72 11.25 16.04
CA GLU A 196 4.12 12.40 16.86
C GLU A 196 3.27 13.63 16.52
N VAL A 197 3.03 13.87 15.21
CA VAL A 197 2.15 14.95 14.76
C VAL A 197 0.73 14.74 15.27
N ALA A 198 0.18 13.52 15.15
CA ALA A 198 -1.15 13.19 15.65
C ALA A 198 -1.27 13.38 17.17
N SER A 199 -0.23 13.00 17.93
CA SER A 199 -0.18 13.18 19.39
C SER A 199 -0.13 14.66 19.77
N LEU A 200 0.64 15.47 19.03
CA LEU A 200 0.71 16.91 19.23
C LEU A 200 -0.65 17.57 19.01
N LEU A 201 -1.38 17.20 17.93
CA LEU A 201 -2.72 17.72 17.66
C LEU A 201 -3.74 17.32 18.73
N LYS A 202 -3.54 16.20 19.43
CA LYS A 202 -4.37 15.83 20.57
C LYS A 202 -4.19 16.79 21.75
N GLU A 203 -2.95 17.26 21.98
CA GLU A 203 -2.60 18.19 23.07
C GLU A 203 -2.88 19.64 22.70
N LYS A 204 -2.67 20.01 21.42
CA LYS A 204 -2.84 21.36 20.86
C LYS A 204 -3.77 21.31 19.64
N PRO A 205 -5.09 21.20 19.84
CA PRO A 205 -6.02 21.04 18.72
C PRO A 205 -6.02 22.22 17.73
N GLU A 206 -5.67 23.44 18.17
CA GLU A 206 -5.57 24.64 17.34
C GLU A 206 -4.34 24.64 16.41
N ALA A 207 -3.38 23.76 16.64
CA ALA A 207 -2.22 23.63 15.76
C ALA A 207 -2.64 23.02 14.40
N VAL A 208 -1.82 23.24 13.38
CA VAL A 208 -1.99 22.62 12.06
C VAL A 208 -1.04 21.46 11.91
N GLY A 209 -1.55 20.29 11.55
CA GLY A 209 -0.73 19.13 11.22
C GLY A 209 -0.99 18.65 9.81
N ILE A 210 0.05 18.40 9.03
CA ILE A 210 -0.06 17.71 7.75
C ILE A 210 0.16 16.22 8.01
N LEU A 211 -0.89 15.44 7.81
CA LEU A 211 -0.90 14.01 8.08
C LEU A 211 -1.29 13.20 6.83
N PRO A 212 -0.59 12.10 6.55
CA PRO A 212 -1.07 11.13 5.58
C PRO A 212 -2.19 10.27 6.17
N GLN A 213 -3.00 9.65 5.32
CA GLN A 213 -3.84 8.52 5.74
C GLN A 213 -2.94 7.31 6.09
N PRO A 214 -3.32 6.50 7.07
CA PRO A 214 -4.54 6.58 7.91
C PRO A 214 -4.41 7.45 9.17
N PHE A 215 -3.28 8.13 9.37
CA PHE A 215 -3.00 8.92 10.58
C PHE A 215 -3.95 10.11 10.73
N ALA A 216 -4.35 10.75 9.61
CA ALA A 216 -5.35 11.80 9.60
C ALA A 216 -6.68 11.30 10.19
N THR A 217 -7.20 10.18 9.70
CA THR A 217 -8.43 9.56 10.21
C THR A 217 -8.29 9.12 11.67
N ALA A 218 -7.15 8.56 12.06
CA ALA A 218 -6.91 8.16 13.43
C ALA A 218 -6.91 9.36 14.40
N ALA A 219 -6.27 10.47 14.02
CA ALA A 219 -6.24 11.70 14.82
C ALA A 219 -7.63 12.26 15.04
N ILE A 220 -8.44 12.42 13.97
CA ILE A 220 -9.83 12.91 14.03
C ILE A 220 -10.72 11.97 14.85
N THR A 221 -10.56 10.66 14.70
CA THR A 221 -11.37 9.68 15.44
C THR A 221 -11.06 9.69 16.96
N GLN A 222 -9.83 10.10 17.34
CA GLN A 222 -9.42 10.18 18.74
C GLN A 222 -9.69 11.53 19.40
N ASN A 223 -9.97 12.58 18.62
CA ASN A 223 -10.24 13.91 19.13
C ASN A 223 -11.29 14.62 18.23
N ASP A 224 -12.49 14.76 18.73
CA ASP A 224 -13.65 15.36 18.05
C ASP A 224 -13.52 16.87 17.77
N LYS A 225 -12.54 17.55 18.37
CA LYS A 225 -12.20 18.93 18.05
C LYS A 225 -11.45 19.06 16.72
N LEU A 226 -10.83 17.98 16.24
CA LEU A 226 -10.07 17.97 14.99
C LEU A 226 -10.96 17.72 13.78
N SER A 227 -10.62 18.36 12.68
CA SER A 227 -11.24 18.13 11.38
C SER A 227 -10.22 18.27 10.26
N VAL A 228 -10.56 17.76 9.07
CA VAL A 228 -9.84 18.11 7.86
C VAL A 228 -10.13 19.58 7.54
N VAL A 229 -9.10 20.41 7.56
CA VAL A 229 -9.19 21.84 7.19
C VAL A 229 -8.68 22.07 5.76
N LEU A 230 -7.77 21.24 5.28
CA LEU A 230 -7.25 21.26 3.90
C LEU A 230 -7.10 19.83 3.37
N ASP A 231 -7.56 19.59 2.15
CA ASP A 231 -7.29 18.42 1.36
C ASP A 231 -6.18 18.76 0.35
N LEU A 232 -4.96 18.31 0.62
CA LEU A 232 -3.81 18.72 -0.19
C LEU A 232 -3.89 18.21 -1.63
N THR A 233 -4.64 17.12 -1.87
CA THR A 233 -4.89 16.62 -3.22
C THR A 233 -5.75 17.63 -3.99
N LYS A 234 -6.85 18.12 -3.38
CA LYS A 234 -7.71 19.12 -4.01
C LYS A 234 -7.00 20.46 -4.21
N GLU A 235 -6.19 20.88 -3.23
CA GLU A 235 -5.37 22.10 -3.35
C GLU A 235 -4.36 21.99 -4.51
N TRP A 236 -3.75 20.81 -4.68
CA TRP A 236 -2.87 20.51 -5.79
C TRP A 236 -3.62 20.56 -7.14
N GLU A 237 -4.71 19.79 -7.26
CA GLU A 237 -5.49 19.65 -8.49
C GLU A 237 -6.13 20.97 -8.94
N ALA A 238 -6.56 21.83 -8.01
CA ALA A 238 -7.09 23.14 -8.31
C ALA A 238 -6.09 24.05 -9.07
N LYS A 239 -4.78 23.73 -9.02
CA LYS A 239 -3.71 24.45 -9.71
C LYS A 239 -3.07 23.65 -10.84
N ALA A 240 -3.40 22.38 -10.94
CA ALA A 240 -2.74 21.40 -11.82
C ALA A 240 -2.94 21.64 -13.32
N GLU A 241 -4.06 22.28 -13.73
CA GLU A 241 -4.28 22.67 -15.13
C GLU A 241 -3.16 23.56 -15.69
N ALA A 242 -2.43 24.25 -14.81
CA ALA A 242 -1.33 25.14 -15.18
C ALA A 242 0.05 24.48 -15.06
N GLU A 243 0.25 23.49 -14.17
CA GLU A 243 1.62 23.07 -13.77
C GLU A 243 1.84 21.54 -13.57
N GLY A 244 0.86 20.66 -13.80
CA GLY A 244 1.28 19.26 -13.81
C GLY A 244 0.47 18.21 -13.08
N GLY A 245 -0.78 18.08 -13.42
CA GLY A 245 -1.50 16.81 -13.21
C GLY A 245 -1.85 16.50 -11.74
N SER A 246 -2.12 15.24 -11.48
CA SER A 246 -2.55 14.74 -10.16
C SER A 246 -1.37 14.58 -9.20
N LEU A 247 -1.68 14.65 -7.91
CA LEU A 247 -0.72 14.33 -6.86
C LEU A 247 -0.50 12.82 -6.81
N VAL A 248 0.65 12.34 -7.28
CA VAL A 248 1.01 10.92 -7.29
C VAL A 248 1.88 10.59 -6.08
N THR A 249 1.34 9.76 -5.17
CA THR A 249 2.08 9.37 -3.96
C THR A 249 2.87 8.07 -4.14
N GLY A 250 2.25 7.04 -4.71
CA GLY A 250 2.84 5.72 -4.82
C GLY A 250 2.75 5.11 -6.21
N VAL A 251 3.80 4.40 -6.58
CA VAL A 251 3.90 3.65 -7.84
C VAL A 251 4.42 2.24 -7.60
N THR A 252 4.10 1.34 -8.52
CA THR A 252 4.63 -0.02 -8.55
C THR A 252 5.79 -0.07 -9.54
N ILE A 253 6.95 -0.51 -9.09
CA ILE A 253 8.14 -0.69 -9.95
C ILE A 253 8.49 -2.16 -10.09
N CYS A 254 9.05 -2.53 -11.22
CA CYS A 254 9.60 -3.85 -11.50
C CYS A 254 11.04 -3.72 -12.01
N ARG A 255 11.91 -4.69 -11.66
CA ARG A 255 13.23 -4.79 -12.27
C ARG A 255 13.11 -5.21 -13.73
N ASN A 256 13.94 -4.62 -14.61
CA ASN A 256 13.89 -4.87 -16.05
C ASN A 256 14.30 -6.31 -16.42
N ASP A 257 15.21 -6.92 -15.66
CA ASP A 257 15.57 -8.33 -15.88
C ASP A 257 14.38 -9.26 -15.62
N VAL A 258 13.59 -9.02 -14.54
CA VAL A 258 12.38 -9.79 -14.22
C VAL A 258 11.29 -9.56 -15.25
N LEU A 259 11.04 -8.29 -15.63
CA LEU A 259 10.05 -7.94 -16.65
C LEU A 259 10.34 -8.61 -18.00
N LYS A 260 11.63 -8.79 -18.32
CA LYS A 260 12.05 -9.45 -19.56
C LYS A 260 11.98 -10.99 -19.48
N GLU A 261 12.44 -11.57 -18.37
CA GLU A 261 12.61 -13.02 -18.23
C GLU A 261 11.34 -13.71 -17.74
N HIS A 262 10.49 -12.99 -16.98
CA HIS A 262 9.27 -13.50 -16.33
C HIS A 262 8.05 -12.64 -16.64
N LYS A 263 7.93 -12.16 -17.90
CA LYS A 263 6.85 -11.27 -18.32
C LYS A 263 5.46 -11.81 -17.96
N GLU A 264 5.20 -13.09 -18.16
CA GLU A 264 3.90 -13.70 -17.86
C GLU A 264 3.55 -13.63 -16.36
N ALA A 265 4.55 -13.81 -15.48
CA ALA A 265 4.35 -13.66 -14.04
C ALA A 265 4.05 -12.19 -13.66
N VAL A 266 4.72 -11.23 -14.30
CA VAL A 266 4.48 -9.79 -14.08
C VAL A 266 3.10 -9.40 -14.61
N ASP A 267 2.70 -9.82 -15.81
CA ASP A 267 1.37 -9.54 -16.38
C ASP A 267 0.25 -10.12 -15.49
N THR A 268 0.45 -11.35 -14.97
CA THR A 268 -0.50 -11.97 -14.03
C THR A 268 -0.61 -11.15 -12.75
N PHE A 269 0.53 -10.73 -12.18
CA PHE A 269 0.57 -9.86 -11.00
C PHE A 269 -0.18 -8.54 -11.25
N MET A 270 0.07 -7.87 -12.37
CA MET A 270 -0.59 -6.61 -12.71
C MET A 270 -2.11 -6.78 -12.75
N ALA A 271 -2.59 -7.86 -13.40
CA ALA A 271 -4.03 -8.16 -13.48
C ALA A 271 -4.65 -8.45 -12.11
N GLU A 272 -3.96 -9.20 -11.24
CA GLU A 272 -4.44 -9.49 -9.88
C GLU A 272 -4.32 -8.28 -8.94
N HIS A 273 -3.28 -7.46 -9.08
CA HIS A 273 -3.13 -6.21 -8.34
C HIS A 273 -4.26 -5.24 -8.65
N LYS A 274 -4.60 -5.08 -9.93
CA LYS A 274 -5.74 -4.26 -10.36
C LYS A 274 -7.04 -4.72 -9.69
N LYS A 275 -7.35 -6.03 -9.74
CA LYS A 275 -8.53 -6.60 -9.08
C LYS A 275 -8.52 -6.36 -7.57
N SER A 276 -7.34 -6.49 -6.94
CA SER A 276 -7.19 -6.26 -5.49
C SER A 276 -7.43 -4.79 -5.12
N ALA A 277 -6.91 -3.82 -5.89
CA ALA A 277 -7.16 -2.41 -5.67
C ALA A 277 -8.65 -2.06 -5.85
N GLU A 278 -9.31 -2.60 -6.88
CA GLU A 278 -10.75 -2.47 -7.12
C GLU A 278 -11.58 -3.06 -5.97
N PHE A 279 -11.18 -4.24 -5.47
CA PHE A 279 -11.82 -4.88 -4.32
C PHE A 279 -11.77 -4.01 -3.07
N VAL A 280 -10.59 -3.44 -2.75
CA VAL A 280 -10.42 -2.59 -1.56
C VAL A 280 -11.34 -1.37 -1.60
N ASN A 281 -11.50 -0.75 -2.75
CA ASN A 281 -12.37 0.41 -2.91
C ASN A 281 -13.87 0.05 -2.90
N SER A 282 -14.23 -1.14 -3.37
CA SER A 282 -15.63 -1.57 -3.52
C SER A 282 -16.17 -2.31 -2.29
N ASN A 283 -15.29 -2.94 -1.49
CA ASN A 283 -15.64 -3.81 -0.36
C ASN A 283 -14.95 -3.32 0.93
N VAL A 284 -15.16 -2.06 1.28
CA VAL A 284 -14.41 -1.33 2.34
C VAL A 284 -14.40 -2.07 3.68
N SER A 285 -15.52 -2.65 4.12
CA SER A 285 -15.59 -3.36 5.40
C SER A 285 -14.76 -4.65 5.41
N GLU A 286 -14.82 -5.44 4.32
CA GLU A 286 -14.02 -6.66 4.16
C GLU A 286 -12.53 -6.31 4.01
N ALA A 287 -12.23 -5.29 3.20
CA ALA A 287 -10.88 -4.78 3.03
C ALA A 287 -10.28 -4.28 4.35
N ALA A 288 -11.07 -3.62 5.20
CA ALA A 288 -10.62 -3.18 6.52
C ALA A 288 -10.17 -4.33 7.41
N ALA A 289 -10.85 -5.49 7.36
CA ALA A 289 -10.44 -6.69 8.08
C ALA A 289 -9.10 -7.23 7.54
N LEU A 290 -8.90 -7.23 6.20
CA LEU A 290 -7.65 -7.66 5.58
C LEU A 290 -6.49 -6.68 5.86
N VAL A 291 -6.76 -5.38 5.89
CA VAL A 291 -5.78 -4.34 6.26
C VAL A 291 -5.28 -4.54 7.70
N VAL A 292 -6.19 -4.91 8.63
CA VAL A 292 -5.82 -5.21 10.02
C VAL A 292 -5.04 -6.53 10.11
N SER A 293 -5.49 -7.60 9.46
CA SER A 293 -4.79 -8.89 9.48
C SER A 293 -3.39 -8.81 8.86
N SER A 294 -3.20 -7.92 7.90
CA SER A 294 -1.89 -7.61 7.30
C SER A 294 -1.00 -6.70 8.18
N GLY A 295 -1.49 -6.22 9.32
CA GLY A 295 -0.72 -5.38 10.24
C GLY A 295 -0.49 -3.94 9.76
N ILE A 296 -1.24 -3.46 8.75
CA ILE A 296 -1.11 -2.10 8.22
C ILE A 296 -1.72 -1.10 9.21
N ILE A 297 -2.93 -1.37 9.69
CA ILE A 297 -3.66 -0.61 10.72
C ILE A 297 -4.06 -1.56 11.84
N GLU A 298 -4.08 -1.08 13.09
CA GLU A 298 -4.38 -1.93 14.25
C GLU A 298 -5.88 -2.20 14.45
N LYS A 299 -6.75 -1.30 13.98
CA LYS A 299 -8.19 -1.30 14.32
C LYS A 299 -9.07 -1.21 13.07
N ALA A 300 -9.92 -2.19 12.86
CA ALA A 300 -10.84 -2.24 11.73
C ALA A 300 -11.74 -1.00 11.60
N PRO A 301 -12.33 -0.41 12.66
CA PRO A 301 -13.11 0.82 12.52
C PRO A 301 -12.32 2.03 12.03
N ILE A 302 -11.00 2.08 12.28
CA ILE A 302 -10.12 3.13 11.73
C ILE A 302 -9.81 2.83 10.27
N ALA A 303 -9.50 1.57 9.94
CA ALA A 303 -9.27 1.13 8.56
C ALA A 303 -10.48 1.42 7.67
N GLU A 304 -11.68 1.04 8.11
CA GLU A 304 -12.93 1.24 7.38
C GLU A 304 -13.22 2.73 7.08
N LYS A 305 -12.94 3.60 8.06
CA LYS A 305 -13.08 5.05 7.87
C LYS A 305 -11.96 5.65 7.01
N ALA A 306 -10.75 5.09 7.02
CA ALA A 306 -9.59 5.64 6.33
C ALA A 306 -9.52 5.22 4.85
N ILE A 307 -9.89 3.99 4.50
CA ILE A 307 -9.78 3.44 3.14
C ILE A 307 -10.35 4.40 2.07
N PRO A 308 -11.55 5.00 2.22
CA PRO A 308 -12.10 5.91 1.20
C PRO A 308 -11.24 7.16 0.95
N TYR A 309 -10.32 7.48 1.85
CA TYR A 309 -9.43 8.65 1.76
C TYR A 309 -7.97 8.27 1.49
N CYS A 310 -7.68 6.99 1.26
CA CYS A 310 -6.34 6.50 0.96
C CYS A 310 -5.99 6.58 -0.52
N SER A 311 -6.89 7.05 -1.37
CA SER A 311 -6.70 7.23 -2.82
C SER A 311 -6.04 6.02 -3.50
N ILE A 312 -6.45 4.81 -3.07
CA ILE A 312 -5.96 3.55 -3.64
C ILE A 312 -6.48 3.45 -5.07
N THR A 313 -5.59 3.20 -6.00
CA THR A 313 -5.91 3.17 -7.43
C THR A 313 -5.08 2.13 -8.17
N TYR A 314 -5.35 1.97 -9.46
CA TYR A 314 -4.53 1.24 -10.40
C TYR A 314 -4.62 1.96 -11.76
N ILE A 315 -3.57 2.69 -12.11
CA ILE A 315 -3.51 3.46 -13.36
C ILE A 315 -2.24 3.03 -14.10
N GLU A 316 -2.38 2.60 -15.36
CA GLU A 316 -1.30 2.07 -16.20
C GLU A 316 -1.22 2.78 -17.55
N GLY A 317 -0.19 2.51 -18.35
CA GLY A 317 -0.05 2.97 -19.72
C GLY A 317 0.09 4.48 -19.88
N GLU A 318 -0.49 5.05 -20.90
CA GLU A 318 -0.36 6.48 -21.23
C GLU A 318 -0.92 7.41 -20.15
N GLU A 319 -1.98 7.01 -19.46
CA GLU A 319 -2.53 7.80 -18.34
C GLU A 319 -1.53 7.86 -17.17
N MET A 320 -0.95 6.71 -16.78
CA MET A 320 0.12 6.65 -15.78
C MET A 320 1.29 7.56 -16.17
N LYS A 321 1.78 7.46 -17.40
CA LYS A 321 2.88 8.28 -17.92
C LYS A 321 2.55 9.77 -17.82
N SER A 322 1.36 10.17 -18.24
CA SER A 322 0.93 11.57 -18.21
C SER A 322 0.91 12.12 -16.80
N LEU A 323 0.24 11.43 -15.86
CA LEU A 323 0.10 11.88 -14.49
C LEU A 323 1.45 11.88 -13.74
N LEU A 324 2.22 10.81 -13.86
CA LEU A 324 3.49 10.66 -13.16
C LEU A 324 4.55 11.64 -13.67
N SER A 325 4.67 11.82 -15.00
CA SER A 325 5.61 12.79 -15.56
C SER A 325 5.27 14.23 -15.16
N GLY A 326 3.98 14.59 -15.15
CA GLY A 326 3.51 15.89 -14.65
C GLY A 326 3.92 16.12 -13.19
N TYR A 327 3.65 15.16 -12.32
CA TYR A 327 4.03 15.21 -10.91
C TYR A 327 5.55 15.36 -10.72
N LEU A 328 6.35 14.53 -11.40
CA LEU A 328 7.82 14.59 -11.31
C LEU A 328 8.40 15.90 -11.84
N ASN A 329 7.77 16.50 -12.87
CA ASN A 329 8.15 17.83 -13.38
C ASN A 329 7.97 18.92 -12.32
N VAL A 330 6.85 18.91 -11.58
CA VAL A 330 6.63 19.87 -10.49
C VAL A 330 7.70 19.72 -9.41
N LEU A 331 7.96 18.48 -8.98
CA LEU A 331 9.01 18.21 -7.96
C LEU A 331 10.39 18.66 -8.45
N PHE A 332 10.75 18.38 -9.70
CA PHE A 332 12.00 18.80 -10.32
C PHE A 332 12.15 20.33 -10.31
N GLY A 333 11.06 21.05 -10.58
CA GLY A 333 11.03 22.52 -10.55
C GLY A 333 11.18 23.11 -9.13
N ILE A 334 10.85 22.34 -8.08
CA ILE A 334 11.05 22.76 -6.68
C ILE A 334 12.49 22.46 -6.25
N GLU A 335 12.91 21.20 -6.40
CA GLU A 335 14.23 20.69 -6.01
C GLU A 335 14.61 19.52 -6.93
N PRO A 336 15.54 19.72 -7.89
CA PRO A 336 15.93 18.67 -8.85
C PRO A 336 16.38 17.37 -8.21
N THR A 337 17.02 17.42 -7.06
CA THR A 337 17.49 16.21 -6.34
C THR A 337 16.36 15.36 -5.79
N SER A 338 15.15 15.92 -5.65
CA SER A 338 13.95 15.21 -5.21
C SER A 338 13.53 14.07 -6.15
N VAL A 339 13.97 14.17 -7.42
CA VAL A 339 13.70 13.16 -8.48
C VAL A 339 14.98 12.53 -9.03
N GLY A 340 16.11 12.72 -8.35
CA GLY A 340 17.41 12.16 -8.74
C GLY A 340 18.26 13.05 -9.64
N GLY A 341 17.97 14.34 -9.72
CA GLY A 341 18.74 15.35 -10.44
C GLY A 341 18.43 15.46 -11.94
N THR A 342 17.68 14.50 -12.49
CA THR A 342 17.20 14.50 -13.88
C THR A 342 15.85 13.81 -13.94
N LEU A 343 14.98 14.29 -14.83
CA LEU A 343 13.71 13.62 -15.10
C LEU A 343 13.96 12.29 -15.84
N PRO A 344 13.14 11.24 -15.55
CA PRO A 344 13.19 10.00 -16.30
C PRO A 344 12.79 10.17 -17.77
N ASP A 345 13.33 9.33 -18.63
CA ASP A 345 12.92 9.21 -20.03
C ASP A 345 11.76 8.20 -20.21
N ASP A 346 11.35 7.97 -21.46
CA ASP A 346 10.20 7.14 -21.79
C ASP A 346 10.33 5.67 -21.36
N SER A 347 11.56 5.16 -21.21
CA SER A 347 11.80 3.78 -20.79
C SER A 347 11.48 3.53 -19.30
N PHE A 348 11.28 4.60 -18.55
CA PHE A 348 10.83 4.53 -17.16
C PHE A 348 9.40 4.03 -17.01
N TYR A 349 8.55 4.22 -18.03
CA TYR A 349 7.13 3.94 -18.00
C TYR A 349 6.80 2.66 -18.78
N TYR A 350 6.16 1.69 -18.12
CA TYR A 350 5.69 0.48 -18.80
C TYR A 350 4.49 0.80 -19.71
N MET A 351 4.59 0.36 -20.96
CA MET A 351 3.50 0.41 -21.93
C MET A 351 3.12 -1.04 -22.26
N PRO A 352 2.00 -1.55 -21.72
CA PRO A 352 1.56 -2.93 -21.91
C PRO A 352 1.20 -3.29 -23.35
#